data_6d07f0128bdec8a90df90aecc8861cd2
#
_entry.id   6d07f0128bdec8a90df90aecc8861cd2
#
_cell.length_a   1.000
_cell.length_b   1.000
_cell.length_c   1.000
_cell.angle_alpha   90.00
_cell.angle_beta   90.00
_cell.angle_gamma   90.00
#
_symmetry.space_group_name_H-M   'P 1'
#
loop_
_entity.id
_entity.type
_entity.pdbx_description
1 polymer ?
#
loop_
_entity_poly.entity_id
_entity_poly.type
_entity_poly.pdbx_seq_one_letter_code
_entity_poly.pdbx_strand_id
1 'polypeptide(L)'
;MAEKTNYKFTVSPEKVDFMLHATIGSLCSDILNVAGTDAKHKGISADVLMQQNRSWVLSRMSVEIDRQPEQYEEYSIDTWVNPHASRLISPRNFELSDSNGVQFGRAISQWCV
;
A
#
# COMPACT_ATOMS: atom_id res chain seq x y z
N MET A 1 1.61 -19.53 4.81
CA MET A 1 1.26 -18.74 3.61
C MET A 1 0.74 -17.37 4.03
N ALA A 2 1.21 -16.32 3.39
CA ALA A 2 0.76 -14.96 3.73
C ALA A 2 -0.66 -14.73 3.24
N GLU A 3 -1.48 -14.11 4.07
CA GLU A 3 -2.84 -13.77 3.76
C GLU A 3 -2.91 -12.43 3.03
N LYS A 4 -3.52 -12.41 1.85
CA LYS A 4 -3.70 -11.19 1.06
C LYS A 4 -5.01 -10.51 1.45
N THR A 5 -4.96 -9.20 1.58
CA THR A 5 -6.14 -8.37 1.82
C THR A 5 -6.27 -7.39 0.66
N ASN A 6 -7.49 -7.20 0.17
CA ASN A 6 -7.78 -6.32 -0.96
C ASN A 6 -8.46 -5.04 -0.46
N TYR A 7 -7.98 -3.91 -0.96
CA TYR A 7 -8.55 -2.58 -0.68
C TYR A 7 -8.88 -1.89 -1.98
N LYS A 8 -10.08 -1.32 -2.07
CA LYS A 8 -10.57 -0.68 -3.29
C LYS A 8 -10.45 0.83 -3.21
N PHE A 9 -10.13 1.44 -4.34
CA PHE A 9 -9.96 2.87 -4.49
C PHE A 9 -10.62 3.38 -5.76
N THR A 10 -10.96 4.66 -5.76
CA THR A 10 -11.38 5.39 -6.95
C THR A 10 -10.47 6.60 -7.07
N VAL A 11 -10.01 6.88 -8.28
CA VAL A 11 -9.15 8.04 -8.53
C VAL A 11 -10.02 9.30 -8.48
N SER A 12 -9.96 10.02 -7.37
CA SER A 12 -10.71 11.26 -7.18
C SER A 12 -9.97 12.45 -7.80
N PRO A 13 -10.69 13.56 -8.08
CA PRO A 13 -10.10 14.71 -8.81
C PRO A 13 -8.83 15.30 -8.19
N GLU A 14 -8.68 15.26 -6.86
CA GLU A 14 -7.50 15.81 -6.19
C GLU A 14 -6.25 14.94 -6.36
N LYS A 15 -6.39 13.74 -6.94
CA LYS A 15 -5.29 12.79 -7.10
C LYS A 15 -4.67 12.81 -8.50
N VAL A 16 -5.20 13.63 -9.40
CA VAL A 16 -4.77 13.61 -10.81
C VAL A 16 -3.90 14.81 -11.16
N ASP A 17 -3.09 14.63 -12.22
CA ASP A 17 -2.32 15.69 -12.83
C ASP A 17 -3.14 16.40 -13.93
N PHE A 18 -2.50 17.29 -14.69
CA PHE A 18 -3.17 18.05 -15.74
C PHE A 18 -3.64 17.17 -16.91
N MET A 19 -3.15 15.94 -17.02
CA MET A 19 -3.57 14.95 -18.02
C MET A 19 -4.71 14.07 -17.50
N LEU A 20 -5.23 14.36 -16.28
CA LEU A 20 -6.28 13.61 -15.61
C LEU A 20 -5.91 12.15 -15.33
N HIS A 21 -4.62 11.92 -15.07
CA HIS A 21 -4.13 10.61 -14.61
C HIS A 21 -3.68 10.71 -13.16
N ALA A 22 -3.89 9.65 -12.39
CA ALA A 22 -3.41 9.58 -11.02
C ALA A 22 -1.91 9.83 -10.96
N THR A 23 -1.46 10.69 -10.05
CA THR A 23 -0.04 10.95 -9.88
C THR A 23 0.64 9.79 -9.17
N ILE A 24 1.93 9.61 -9.40
CA ILE A 24 2.72 8.60 -8.68
C ILE A 24 2.65 8.87 -7.18
N GLY A 25 2.69 10.15 -6.78
CA GLY A 25 2.57 10.53 -5.37
C GLY A 25 1.25 10.09 -4.74
N SER A 26 0.13 10.23 -5.47
CA SER A 26 -1.17 9.80 -4.94
C SER A 26 -1.25 8.29 -4.81
N LEU A 27 -0.68 7.54 -5.77
CA LEU A 27 -0.62 6.09 -5.70
C LEU A 27 0.23 5.63 -4.51
N CYS A 28 1.35 6.29 -4.27
CA CYS A 28 2.18 6.01 -3.10
C CYS A 28 1.44 6.28 -1.79
N SER A 29 0.67 7.38 -1.73
CA SER A 29 -0.16 7.69 -0.56
C SER A 29 -1.18 6.60 -0.29
N ASP A 30 -1.84 6.10 -1.34
CA ASP A 30 -2.81 5.02 -1.21
C ASP A 30 -2.13 3.73 -0.73
N ILE A 31 -0.94 3.42 -1.25
CA ILE A 31 -0.16 2.26 -0.81
C ILE A 31 0.16 2.35 0.69
N LEU A 32 0.64 3.52 1.14
CA LEU A 32 0.96 3.72 2.55
C LEU A 32 -0.28 3.68 3.44
N ASN A 33 -1.40 4.20 2.95
CA ASN A 33 -2.68 4.12 3.66
C ASN A 33 -3.10 2.66 3.85
N VAL A 34 -2.97 1.85 2.80
CA VAL A 34 -3.28 0.42 2.85
C VAL A 34 -2.39 -0.27 3.89
N ALA A 35 -1.10 0.05 3.92
CA ALA A 35 -0.17 -0.54 4.88
C ALA A 35 -0.60 -0.27 6.32
N GLY A 36 -0.95 0.98 6.63
CA GLY A 36 -1.40 1.36 7.97
C GLY A 36 -2.74 0.73 8.35
N THR A 37 -3.69 0.73 7.42
CA THR A 37 -5.02 0.17 7.65
C THR A 37 -4.97 -1.34 7.86
N ASP A 38 -4.19 -2.04 7.04
CA ASP A 38 -4.06 -3.49 7.16
C ASP A 38 -3.35 -3.87 8.47
N ALA A 39 -2.33 -3.11 8.86
CA ALA A 39 -1.64 -3.32 10.14
C ALA A 39 -2.61 -3.14 11.32
N LYS A 40 -3.50 -2.15 11.24
CA LYS A 40 -4.51 -1.93 12.27
C LYS A 40 -5.47 -3.10 12.38
N HIS A 41 -5.93 -3.62 11.25
CA HIS A 41 -6.83 -4.79 11.23
C HIS A 41 -6.17 -6.02 11.84
N LYS A 42 -4.84 -6.12 11.77
CA LYS A 42 -4.09 -7.25 12.31
C LYS A 42 -3.55 -6.97 13.72
N GLY A 43 -3.92 -5.84 14.34
CA GLY A 43 -3.55 -5.51 15.71
C GLY A 43 -2.10 -5.10 15.90
N ILE A 44 -1.41 -4.69 14.83
CA ILE A 44 -0.01 -4.27 14.87
C ILE A 44 0.19 -2.84 14.37
N SER A 45 -0.84 -2.00 14.52
CA SER A 45 -0.78 -0.60 14.09
C SER A 45 0.17 0.21 14.95
N ALA A 46 0.50 1.42 14.48
CA ALA A 46 1.39 2.33 15.20
C ALA A 46 0.86 2.67 16.58
N ASP A 47 -0.45 2.85 16.76
CA ASP A 47 -1.03 3.17 18.07
C ASP A 47 -0.78 2.05 19.08
N VAL A 48 -0.92 0.79 18.68
CA VAL A 48 -0.66 -0.36 19.57
C VAL A 48 0.81 -0.41 19.94
N LEU A 49 1.71 -0.19 18.97
CA LEU A 49 3.15 -0.20 19.22
C LEU A 49 3.59 0.96 20.10
N MET A 50 2.99 2.14 19.94
CA MET A 50 3.31 3.31 20.77
C MET A 50 2.99 3.08 22.23
N GLN A 51 1.97 2.31 22.55
CA GLN A 51 1.66 1.92 23.93
C GLN A 51 2.79 1.09 24.56
N GLN A 52 3.63 0.50 23.72
CA GLN A 52 4.78 -0.29 24.14
C GLN A 52 6.11 0.46 23.91
N ASN A 53 6.05 1.78 23.73
CA ASN A 53 7.19 2.63 23.38
C ASN A 53 7.89 2.18 22.10
N ARG A 54 7.11 1.74 21.10
CA ARG A 54 7.60 1.30 19.79
C ARG A 54 6.80 1.98 18.70
N SER A 55 7.38 2.05 17.52
CA SER A 55 6.64 2.48 16.34
C SER A 55 7.25 1.85 15.08
N TRP A 56 6.45 1.75 14.04
CA TRP A 56 6.93 1.32 12.73
C TRP A 56 7.57 2.50 12.01
N VAL A 57 8.76 2.30 11.48
CA VAL A 57 9.46 3.29 10.67
C VAL A 57 9.63 2.70 9.28
N LEU A 58 9.18 3.44 8.26
CA LEU A 58 9.40 3.05 6.87
C LEU A 58 10.87 3.25 6.53
N SER A 59 11.60 2.17 6.27
CA SER A 59 13.02 2.26 5.96
C SER A 59 13.28 2.25 4.46
N ARG A 60 12.41 1.61 3.67
CA ARG A 60 12.60 1.48 2.23
C ARG A 60 11.27 1.21 1.54
N MET A 61 11.09 1.79 0.36
CA MET A 61 9.93 1.52 -0.47
C MET A 61 10.34 1.56 -1.94
N SER A 62 9.90 0.56 -2.70
CA SER A 62 10.13 0.48 -4.14
C SER A 62 8.78 0.33 -4.82
N VAL A 63 8.53 1.12 -5.86
CA VAL A 63 7.25 1.15 -6.57
C VAL A 63 7.52 1.07 -8.06
N GLU A 64 6.81 0.18 -8.75
CA GLU A 64 6.81 0.10 -10.21
C GLU A 64 5.39 0.27 -10.70
N ILE A 65 5.18 1.23 -11.59
CA ILE A 65 3.87 1.52 -12.17
C ILE A 65 3.96 1.43 -13.69
N ASP A 66 3.19 0.53 -14.29
CA ASP A 66 3.18 0.32 -15.74
C ASP A 66 2.30 1.35 -16.44
N ARG A 67 1.21 1.78 -15.82
CA ARG A 67 0.35 2.86 -16.30
C ARG A 67 -0.26 3.60 -15.11
N GLN A 68 -0.65 4.85 -15.34
CA GLN A 68 -1.32 5.65 -14.33
C GLN A 68 -2.83 5.63 -14.59
N PRO A 69 -3.64 5.19 -13.60
CA PRO A 69 -5.11 5.17 -13.78
C PRO A 69 -5.66 6.55 -14.07
N GLU A 70 -6.74 6.60 -14.83
CA GLU A 70 -7.42 7.85 -15.18
C GLU A 70 -8.33 8.31 -14.05
N GLN A 71 -8.72 9.60 -14.09
CA GLN A 71 -9.68 10.15 -13.16
C GLN A 71 -10.98 9.34 -13.18
N TYR A 72 -11.51 9.06 -11.99
CA TYR A 72 -12.71 8.24 -11.74
C TYR A 72 -12.53 6.74 -12.04
N GLU A 73 -11.37 6.32 -12.48
CA GLU A 73 -11.11 4.89 -12.66
C GLU A 73 -11.05 4.20 -11.28
N GLU A 74 -11.63 3.01 -11.19
CA GLU A 74 -11.56 2.19 -9.99
C GLU A 74 -10.37 1.25 -10.09
N TYR A 75 -9.67 1.07 -8.96
CA TYR A 75 -8.58 0.10 -8.89
C TYR A 75 -8.52 -0.46 -7.47
N SER A 76 -7.75 -1.52 -7.30
CA SER A 76 -7.58 -2.14 -6.01
C SER A 76 -6.11 -2.41 -5.71
N ILE A 77 -5.81 -2.50 -4.42
CA ILE A 77 -4.47 -2.82 -3.93
C ILE A 77 -4.59 -4.06 -3.07
N ASP A 78 -3.90 -5.12 -3.45
CA ASP A 78 -3.72 -6.30 -2.62
C ASP A 78 -2.44 -6.13 -1.82
N THR A 79 -2.48 -6.47 -0.56
CA THR A 79 -1.31 -6.37 0.31
C THR A 79 -1.16 -7.62 1.16
N TRP A 80 0.08 -7.97 1.45
CA TRP A 80 0.40 -9.06 2.37
C TRP A 80 1.78 -8.85 2.97
N VAL A 81 1.98 -9.38 4.17
CA VAL A 81 3.27 -9.36 4.84
C VAL A 81 4.06 -10.57 4.37
N ASN A 82 5.35 -10.37 4.09
CA ASN A 82 6.22 -11.46 3.69
C ASN A 82 6.23 -12.53 4.79
N PRO A 83 6.06 -13.83 4.47
CA PRO A 83 6.03 -14.88 5.48
C PRO A 83 7.35 -15.04 6.25
N HIS A 84 8.44 -14.47 5.75
CA HIS A 84 9.74 -14.50 6.42
C HIS A 84 10.02 -13.24 7.23
N ALA A 85 9.00 -12.40 7.47
CA ALA A 85 9.15 -11.19 8.28
C ALA A 85 9.58 -11.54 9.70
N SER A 86 10.49 -10.74 10.25
CA SER A 86 10.94 -10.88 11.63
C SER A 86 10.20 -9.88 12.54
N ARG A 87 10.48 -9.91 13.84
CA ARG A 87 9.93 -8.94 14.79
C ARG A 87 10.43 -7.52 14.53
N LEU A 88 11.64 -7.39 13.97
CA LEU A 88 12.29 -6.09 13.80
C LEU A 88 12.13 -5.54 12.38
N ILE A 89 11.96 -6.42 11.40
CA ILE A 89 11.88 -6.05 9.99
C ILE A 89 10.66 -6.73 9.39
N SER A 90 9.79 -5.94 8.78
CA SER A 90 8.56 -6.45 8.18
C SER A 90 8.45 -5.98 6.73
N PRO A 91 8.87 -6.82 5.77
CA PRO A 91 8.62 -6.53 4.36
C PRO A 91 7.14 -6.74 4.05
N ARG A 92 6.56 -5.81 3.33
CA ARG A 92 5.15 -5.88 2.92
C ARG A 92 5.06 -5.66 1.42
N ASN A 93 4.29 -6.49 0.76
CA ASN A 93 4.12 -6.48 -0.69
C ASN A 93 2.78 -5.88 -1.08
N PHE A 94 2.73 -5.30 -2.27
CA PHE A 94 1.51 -4.70 -2.83
C PHE A 94 1.40 -5.04 -4.31
N GLU A 95 0.18 -5.29 -4.77
CA GLU A 95 -0.14 -5.42 -6.18
C GLU A 95 -1.32 -4.51 -6.49
N LEU A 96 -1.19 -3.67 -7.52
CA LEU A 96 -2.23 -2.76 -7.94
C LEU A 96 -2.86 -3.30 -9.22
N SER A 97 -4.19 -3.45 -9.21
CA SER A 97 -4.93 -4.03 -10.34
C SER A 97 -6.14 -3.16 -10.67
N ASP A 98 -6.51 -3.12 -11.95
CA ASP A 98 -7.70 -2.38 -12.37
C ASP A 98 -8.98 -3.18 -12.12
N SER A 99 -10.14 -2.61 -12.48
CA SER A 99 -11.43 -3.26 -12.24
C SER A 99 -11.61 -4.55 -13.06
N ASN A 100 -10.80 -4.76 -14.08
CA ASN A 100 -10.80 -5.98 -14.88
C ASN A 100 -9.84 -7.04 -14.34
N GLY A 101 -9.16 -6.76 -13.23
CA GLY A 101 -8.20 -7.68 -12.64
C GLY A 101 -6.81 -7.65 -13.29
N VAL A 102 -6.56 -6.69 -14.18
CA VAL A 102 -5.25 -6.56 -14.83
C VAL A 102 -4.32 -5.77 -13.93
N GLN A 103 -3.20 -6.38 -13.54
CA GLN A 103 -2.20 -5.73 -12.71
C GLN A 103 -1.49 -4.63 -13.51
N PHE A 104 -1.45 -3.42 -12.93
CA PHE A 104 -0.74 -2.29 -13.57
C PHE A 104 0.38 -1.74 -12.70
N GLY A 105 0.59 -2.28 -11.51
CA GLY A 105 1.65 -1.81 -10.64
C GLY A 105 1.93 -2.77 -9.50
N ARG A 106 3.06 -2.56 -8.86
CA ARG A 106 3.51 -3.35 -7.72
C ARG A 106 4.42 -2.54 -6.84
N ALA A 107 4.50 -2.91 -5.57
CA ALA A 107 5.35 -2.22 -4.63
C ALA A 107 5.82 -3.17 -3.53
N ILE A 108 6.94 -2.82 -2.94
CA ILE A 108 7.47 -3.48 -1.75
C ILE A 108 7.87 -2.38 -0.77
N SER A 109 7.45 -2.50 0.48
CA SER A 109 7.88 -1.61 1.53
C SER A 109 8.55 -2.43 2.63
N GLN A 110 9.55 -1.84 3.29
CA GLN A 110 10.23 -2.46 4.41
C GLN A 110 10.08 -1.57 5.62
N TRP A 111 9.56 -2.14 6.69
CA TRP A 111 9.28 -1.43 7.93
C TRP A 111 10.16 -1.99 9.04
N CYS A 112 10.65 -1.10 9.89
CA CYS A 112 11.45 -1.47 11.06
C CYS A 112 10.76 -0.96 12.32
N VAL A 113 10.92 -1.69 13.41
CA VAL A 113 10.43 -1.28 14.73
C VAL A 113 11.56 -0.68 15.55
#